data_f91c61f074b3f614704784f6740de48e
#
_entry.id   f91c61f074b3f614704784f6740de48e
#
_cell.length_a   1.000
_cell.length_b   1.000
_cell.length_c   1.000
_cell.angle_alpha   90.00
_cell.angle_beta   90.00
_cell.angle_gamma   90.00
#
_symmetry.space_group_name_H-M   'P 1'
#
loop_
_entity.id
_entity.type
_entity.pdbx_description
1 polymer ?
#
loop_
_entity_poly.entity_id
_entity_poly.type
_entity_poly.pdbx_seq_one_letter_code
_entity_poly.pdbx_strand_id
1 'polypeptide(L)'
;MSHPQQRFFVAGVKQFLPSYFSGRSVIEIGSLNLNGSVREFFQDCNYLGLDVGEGPDVDLVCHGENYGGAANSTDVVISCEAMEHNPQWKKTWLNTLRLVKEDGLVVMTCATPGRRQHGTVEFNPSDSPLTIGKSQNYYRNLAACDFTDLLQHDAWFSVWGFFEDRSSHDLYFFGVGKEASEEARTQALQLHAALKDHYHKVNVLGHY
;
A
#
# COMPACT_ATOMS: atom_id res chain seq x y z
N MET A 1 -1.99 -7.58 6.59
CA MET A 1 -1.48 -7.86 7.97
C MET A 1 -0.31 -6.94 8.26
N SER A 2 -0.34 -6.17 9.35
CA SER A 2 0.69 -5.16 9.62
C SER A 2 1.86 -5.79 10.40
N HIS A 3 3.04 -5.90 9.78
CA HIS A 3 4.27 -6.36 10.43
C HIS A 3 5.28 -5.21 10.60
N PRO A 4 6.33 -5.36 11.44
CA PRO A 4 7.22 -4.25 11.80
C PRO A 4 7.85 -3.52 10.62
N GLN A 5 8.30 -4.24 9.57
CA GLN A 5 8.97 -3.65 8.41
C GLN A 5 8.02 -2.76 7.59
N GLN A 6 6.79 -3.22 7.38
CA GLN A 6 5.74 -2.46 6.72
C GLN A 6 5.40 -1.19 7.50
N ARG A 7 5.23 -1.31 8.84
CA ARG A 7 4.96 -0.16 9.71
C ARG A 7 6.11 0.84 9.70
N PHE A 8 7.36 0.35 9.67
CA PHE A 8 8.55 1.19 9.53
C PHE A 8 8.51 1.98 8.21
N PHE A 9 8.16 1.33 7.08
CA PHE A 9 8.02 2.00 5.81
C PHE A 9 6.96 3.11 5.86
N VAL A 10 5.74 2.80 6.35
CA VAL A 10 4.64 3.79 6.43
C VAL A 10 5.00 4.93 7.39
N ALA A 11 5.66 4.64 8.51
CA ALA A 11 6.16 5.67 9.43
C ALA A 11 7.19 6.58 8.76
N GLY A 12 8.08 6.01 7.93
CA GLY A 12 9.03 6.77 7.12
C GLY A 12 8.32 7.69 6.12
N VAL A 13 7.31 7.19 5.41
CA VAL A 13 6.48 8.02 4.52
C VAL A 13 5.85 9.17 5.29
N LYS A 14 5.25 8.90 6.47
CA LYS A 14 4.67 9.93 7.34
C LYS A 14 5.71 10.97 7.78
N GLN A 15 6.92 10.55 8.13
CA GLN A 15 7.97 11.45 8.60
C GLN A 15 8.33 12.51 7.56
N PHE A 16 8.40 12.13 6.29
CA PHE A 16 8.76 13.04 5.20
C PHE A 16 7.54 13.78 4.62
N LEU A 17 6.36 13.16 4.63
CA LEU A 17 5.13 13.68 4.02
C LEU A 17 4.01 13.84 5.07
N PRO A 18 4.24 14.54 6.20
CA PRO A 18 3.30 14.57 7.32
C PRO A 18 1.94 15.19 6.96
N SER A 19 1.89 16.09 5.98
CA SER A 19 0.66 16.76 5.54
C SER A 19 -0.39 15.81 4.96
N TYR A 20 0.00 14.61 4.50
CA TYR A 20 -0.92 13.58 4.03
C TYR A 20 -1.50 12.71 5.15
N PHE A 21 -0.97 12.81 6.37
CA PHE A 21 -1.37 11.98 7.49
C PHE A 21 -2.24 12.72 8.54
N SER A 22 -2.67 13.95 8.25
CA SER A 22 -3.54 14.72 9.14
C SER A 22 -4.59 15.51 8.37
N GLY A 23 -5.86 15.41 8.81
CA GLY A 23 -6.98 16.17 8.25
C GLY A 23 -7.33 15.79 6.80
N ARG A 24 -7.07 14.57 6.37
CA ARG A 24 -7.22 14.10 4.98
C ARG A 24 -8.35 13.08 4.83
N SER A 25 -8.82 12.93 3.59
CA SER A 25 -9.62 11.79 3.19
C SER A 25 -8.69 10.62 2.84
N VAL A 26 -8.93 9.46 3.46
CA VAL A 26 -8.08 8.27 3.31
C VAL A 26 -8.94 7.07 2.95
N ILE A 27 -8.51 6.28 1.98
CA ILE A 27 -9.06 4.96 1.69
C ILE A 27 -7.95 3.93 1.93
N GLU A 28 -8.20 2.96 2.80
CA GLU A 28 -7.36 1.78 2.98
C GLU A 28 -8.01 0.57 2.31
N ILE A 29 -7.27 -0.10 1.42
CA ILE A 29 -7.70 -1.32 0.74
C ILE A 29 -7.00 -2.52 1.38
N GLY A 30 -7.79 -3.45 1.95
CA GLY A 30 -7.29 -4.54 2.79
C GLY A 30 -7.10 -4.08 4.23
N SER A 31 -8.15 -3.49 4.83
CA SER A 31 -8.07 -2.80 6.12
C SER A 31 -8.23 -3.70 7.34
N LEU A 32 -8.50 -5.00 7.17
CA LEU A 32 -8.71 -5.90 8.30
C LEU A 32 -7.54 -5.87 9.28
N ASN A 33 -7.81 -5.42 10.50
CA ASN A 33 -6.82 -5.38 11.57
C ASN A 33 -6.72 -6.74 12.27
N LEU A 34 -5.68 -7.50 11.94
CA LEU A 34 -5.34 -8.77 12.61
C LEU A 34 -4.28 -8.58 13.70
N ASN A 35 -3.24 -7.79 13.41
CA ASN A 35 -2.03 -7.66 14.25
C ASN A 35 -1.55 -6.22 14.41
N GLY A 36 -2.43 -5.25 14.22
CA GLY A 36 -2.11 -3.83 14.15
C GLY A 36 -2.54 -3.23 12.80
N SER A 37 -2.73 -1.92 12.78
CA SER A 37 -3.23 -1.19 11.61
C SER A 37 -2.35 0.02 11.33
N VAL A 38 -2.18 0.35 10.05
CA VAL A 38 -1.55 1.61 9.63
C VAL A 38 -2.45 2.82 9.85
N ARG A 39 -3.74 2.60 10.11
CA ARG A 39 -4.72 3.64 10.45
C ARG A 39 -4.27 4.50 11.63
N GLU A 40 -3.54 3.95 12.59
CA GLU A 40 -3.01 4.69 13.75
C GLU A 40 -2.02 5.82 13.38
N PHE A 41 -1.43 5.79 12.18
CA PHE A 41 -0.56 6.87 11.71
C PHE A 41 -1.33 8.11 11.28
N PHE A 42 -2.62 8.00 11.00
CA PHE A 42 -3.48 9.06 10.51
C PHE A 42 -4.20 9.76 11.66
N GLN A 43 -4.22 11.10 11.65
CA GLN A 43 -4.85 11.93 12.68
C GLN A 43 -5.93 12.82 12.06
N ASP A 44 -7.09 12.88 12.72
CA ASP A 44 -8.22 13.75 12.30
C ASP A 44 -8.62 13.55 10.82
N CYS A 45 -8.43 12.34 10.28
CA CYS A 45 -8.71 11.98 8.90
C CYS A 45 -10.12 11.39 8.74
N ASN A 46 -10.74 11.69 7.60
CA ASN A 46 -11.92 10.95 7.16
C ASN A 46 -11.44 9.62 6.56
N TYR A 47 -11.36 8.60 7.39
CA TYR A 47 -10.75 7.30 7.06
C TYR A 47 -11.80 6.25 6.73
N LEU A 48 -11.68 5.63 5.56
CA LEU A 48 -12.55 4.54 5.09
C LEU A 48 -11.70 3.28 4.84
N GLY A 49 -11.88 2.28 5.69
CA GLY A 49 -11.28 0.96 5.53
C GLY A 49 -12.16 0.04 4.71
N LEU A 50 -11.63 -0.50 3.61
CA LEU A 50 -12.29 -1.47 2.74
C LEU A 50 -11.67 -2.86 2.93
N ASP A 51 -12.49 -3.88 3.05
CA ASP A 51 -12.04 -5.27 2.95
C ASP A 51 -13.14 -6.18 2.38
N VAL A 52 -12.81 -7.42 2.03
CA VAL A 52 -13.74 -8.37 1.39
C VAL A 52 -14.75 -8.97 2.36
N GLY A 53 -14.60 -8.78 3.66
CA GLY A 53 -15.52 -9.26 4.71
C GLY A 53 -15.47 -8.36 5.93
N GLU A 54 -16.38 -8.56 6.87
CA GLU A 54 -16.48 -7.81 8.13
C GLU A 54 -15.35 -8.16 9.09
N GLY A 55 -14.89 -7.19 9.86
CA GLY A 55 -13.88 -7.38 10.91
C GLY A 55 -13.39 -6.05 11.50
N PRO A 56 -12.46 -6.11 12.47
CA PRO A 56 -11.87 -4.90 13.05
C PRO A 56 -11.26 -3.98 11.98
N ASP A 57 -11.54 -2.68 12.08
CA ASP A 57 -11.10 -1.61 11.17
C ASP A 57 -11.67 -1.68 9.73
N VAL A 58 -12.62 -2.59 9.47
CA VAL A 58 -13.36 -2.62 8.20
C VAL A 58 -14.61 -1.76 8.32
N ASP A 59 -14.60 -0.61 7.64
CA ASP A 59 -15.73 0.31 7.64
C ASP A 59 -16.76 -0.05 6.55
N LEU A 60 -16.30 -0.62 5.44
CA LEU A 60 -17.14 -1.03 4.32
C LEU A 60 -16.66 -2.36 3.72
N VAL A 61 -17.54 -3.35 3.67
CA VAL A 61 -17.28 -4.61 2.97
C VAL A 61 -17.37 -4.37 1.47
N CYS A 62 -16.23 -4.28 0.82
CA CYS A 62 -16.11 -4.00 -0.61
C CYS A 62 -14.75 -4.46 -1.14
N HIS A 63 -14.74 -5.15 -2.28
CA HIS A 63 -13.50 -5.41 -3.00
C HIS A 63 -12.91 -4.12 -3.53
N GLY A 64 -11.60 -3.94 -3.41
CA GLY A 64 -10.91 -2.70 -3.83
C GLY A 64 -11.15 -2.35 -5.30
N GLU A 65 -11.20 -3.34 -6.20
CA GLU A 65 -11.50 -3.15 -7.62
C GLU A 65 -12.93 -2.71 -7.91
N ASN A 66 -13.85 -2.95 -6.99
CA ASN A 66 -15.29 -2.66 -7.16
C ASN A 66 -15.74 -1.40 -6.42
N TYR A 67 -14.87 -0.78 -5.63
CA TYR A 67 -15.24 0.44 -4.91
C TYR A 67 -15.54 1.59 -5.89
N GLY A 68 -16.79 2.02 -5.90
CA GLY A 68 -17.34 3.01 -6.84
C GLY A 68 -17.23 4.46 -6.41
N GLY A 69 -16.35 4.81 -5.46
CA GLY A 69 -16.12 6.20 -5.06
C GLY A 69 -15.77 7.09 -6.25
N ALA A 70 -16.01 8.41 -6.14
CA ALA A 70 -15.72 9.35 -7.21
C ALA A 70 -14.23 9.32 -7.60
N ALA A 71 -13.93 9.53 -8.89
CA ALA A 71 -12.56 9.69 -9.34
C ALA A 71 -11.93 10.98 -8.75
N ASN A 72 -10.62 10.97 -8.54
CA ASN A 72 -9.86 12.13 -8.04
C ASN A 72 -10.47 12.76 -6.77
N SER A 73 -10.97 11.91 -5.84
CA SER A 73 -11.71 12.41 -4.66
C SER A 73 -11.01 12.18 -3.32
N THR A 74 -9.97 11.36 -3.29
CA THR A 74 -9.32 10.90 -2.07
C THR A 74 -7.90 11.44 -1.98
N ASP A 75 -7.53 12.03 -0.84
CA ASP A 75 -6.19 12.59 -0.64
C ASP A 75 -5.13 11.50 -0.54
N VAL A 76 -5.46 10.37 0.11
CA VAL A 76 -4.54 9.25 0.30
C VAL A 76 -5.24 7.93 0.01
N VAL A 77 -4.65 7.09 -0.83
CA VAL A 77 -5.04 5.68 -0.97
C VAL A 77 -3.87 4.82 -0.50
N ILE A 78 -4.14 3.95 0.48
CA ILE A 78 -3.14 3.05 1.05
C ILE A 78 -3.62 1.60 0.97
N SER A 79 -2.71 0.68 0.67
CA SER A 79 -2.99 -0.77 0.69
C SER A 79 -1.77 -1.51 1.22
N CYS A 80 -1.98 -2.25 2.30
CA CYS A 80 -0.88 -2.93 2.97
C CYS A 80 -1.14 -4.43 3.07
N GLU A 81 -0.25 -5.24 2.47
CA GLU A 81 -0.29 -6.72 2.47
C GLU A 81 -1.66 -7.28 2.01
N ALA A 82 -2.20 -6.70 0.93
CA ALA A 82 -3.50 -7.12 0.39
C ALA A 82 -3.43 -7.52 -1.10
N MET A 83 -2.51 -6.92 -1.87
CA MET A 83 -2.44 -7.14 -3.32
C MET A 83 -2.07 -8.59 -3.67
N GLU A 84 -1.19 -9.24 -2.89
CA GLU A 84 -0.76 -10.63 -3.08
C GLU A 84 -1.88 -11.65 -2.85
N HIS A 85 -2.92 -11.28 -2.07
CA HIS A 85 -4.09 -12.11 -1.79
C HIS A 85 -5.28 -11.81 -2.72
N ASN A 86 -5.15 -10.82 -3.60
CA ASN A 86 -6.22 -10.38 -4.49
C ASN A 86 -6.01 -10.86 -5.94
N PRO A 87 -6.82 -11.80 -6.47
CA PRO A 87 -6.69 -12.25 -7.85
C PRO A 87 -6.97 -11.13 -8.88
N GLN A 88 -7.64 -10.04 -8.46
CA GLN A 88 -7.92 -8.86 -9.27
C GLN A 88 -7.01 -7.68 -8.95
N TRP A 89 -5.82 -7.91 -8.39
CA TRP A 89 -4.88 -6.87 -7.96
C TRP A 89 -4.61 -5.80 -9.03
N LYS A 90 -4.57 -6.19 -10.32
CA LYS A 90 -4.42 -5.23 -11.45
C LYS A 90 -5.55 -4.22 -11.50
N LYS A 91 -6.80 -4.70 -11.35
CA LYS A 91 -7.98 -3.81 -11.34
C LYS A 91 -8.00 -2.96 -10.08
N THR A 92 -7.62 -3.53 -8.93
CA THR A 92 -7.50 -2.80 -7.68
C THR A 92 -6.46 -1.69 -7.79
N TRP A 93 -5.29 -1.98 -8.39
CA TRP A 93 -4.26 -0.98 -8.63
C TRP A 93 -4.77 0.16 -9.53
N LEU A 94 -5.43 -0.15 -10.64
CA LEU A 94 -6.03 0.86 -11.53
C LEU A 94 -7.12 1.67 -10.83
N ASN A 95 -7.93 1.03 -9.96
CA ASN A 95 -8.93 1.73 -9.17
C ASN A 95 -8.30 2.64 -8.09
N THR A 96 -7.21 2.23 -7.48
CA THR A 96 -6.40 3.07 -6.58
C THR A 96 -6.01 4.38 -7.26
N LEU A 97 -5.46 4.29 -8.48
CA LEU A 97 -5.05 5.46 -9.27
C LEU A 97 -6.24 6.32 -9.68
N ARG A 98 -7.38 5.73 -9.98
CA ARG A 98 -8.60 6.47 -10.30
C ARG A 98 -9.15 7.27 -9.10
N LEU A 99 -9.04 6.71 -7.90
CA LEU A 99 -9.61 7.29 -6.67
C LEU A 99 -8.75 8.43 -6.12
N VAL A 100 -7.44 8.31 -6.19
CA VAL A 100 -6.52 9.30 -5.63
C VAL A 100 -6.59 10.61 -6.41
N LYS A 101 -6.52 11.74 -5.70
CA LYS A 101 -6.43 13.09 -6.30
C LYS A 101 -5.12 13.27 -7.07
N GLU A 102 -5.14 14.22 -8.01
CA GLU A 102 -3.94 14.57 -8.81
C GLU A 102 -2.80 15.16 -7.96
N ASP A 103 -3.09 15.67 -6.77
CA ASP A 103 -2.13 16.10 -5.75
C ASP A 103 -1.98 15.11 -4.59
N GLY A 104 -2.63 13.94 -4.67
CA GLY A 104 -2.72 12.97 -3.59
C GLY A 104 -1.49 12.07 -3.44
N LEU A 105 -1.57 11.17 -2.45
CA LEU A 105 -0.54 10.19 -2.12
C LEU A 105 -1.07 8.76 -2.28
N VAL A 106 -0.31 7.90 -2.91
CA VAL A 106 -0.52 6.44 -2.90
C VAL A 106 0.60 5.77 -2.14
N VAL A 107 0.24 4.87 -1.23
CA VAL A 107 1.17 4.00 -0.49
C VAL A 107 0.74 2.55 -0.66
N MET A 108 1.67 1.66 -0.98
CA MET A 108 1.35 0.23 -1.11
C MET A 108 2.51 -0.62 -0.58
N THR A 109 2.14 -1.71 0.09
CA THR A 109 3.07 -2.79 0.43
C THR A 109 2.47 -4.12 0.03
N CYS A 110 3.29 -5.06 -0.41
CA CYS A 110 2.88 -6.43 -0.70
C CYS A 110 4.07 -7.39 -0.69
N ALA A 111 3.78 -8.69 -0.61
CA ALA A 111 4.80 -9.71 -0.71
C ALA A 111 5.44 -9.75 -2.11
N THR A 112 6.79 -9.87 -2.16
CA THR A 112 7.58 -9.95 -3.40
C THR A 112 8.26 -11.32 -3.56
N PRO A 113 8.81 -11.67 -4.75
CA PRO A 113 9.48 -12.95 -4.98
C PRO A 113 10.50 -13.33 -3.89
N GLY A 114 10.35 -14.54 -3.36
CA GLY A 114 11.09 -15.02 -2.20
C GLY A 114 10.25 -15.15 -0.93
N ARG A 115 9.16 -14.38 -0.81
CA ARG A 115 8.22 -14.52 0.30
C ARG A 115 7.54 -15.88 0.24
N ARG A 116 7.54 -16.60 1.38
CA ARG A 116 6.82 -17.86 1.49
C ARG A 116 5.31 -17.62 1.36
N GLN A 117 4.64 -18.49 0.61
CA GLN A 117 3.18 -18.49 0.51
C GLN A 117 2.54 -18.55 1.89
N HIS A 118 1.53 -17.70 2.11
CA HIS A 118 0.76 -17.62 3.35
C HIS A 118 -0.68 -17.15 3.05
N GLY A 119 -1.57 -17.18 4.04
CA GLY A 119 -2.96 -16.75 3.86
C GLY A 119 -3.73 -17.56 2.83
N THR A 120 -3.40 -18.84 2.66
CA THR A 120 -4.12 -19.79 1.82
C THR A 120 -4.59 -20.98 2.65
N VAL A 121 -5.49 -21.78 2.11
CA VAL A 121 -6.00 -23.00 2.81
C VAL A 121 -4.84 -23.92 3.20
N GLU A 122 -3.81 -24.00 2.35
CA GLU A 122 -2.66 -24.90 2.56
C GLU A 122 -1.58 -24.29 3.48
N PHE A 123 -1.49 -22.96 3.53
CA PHE A 123 -0.42 -22.27 4.27
C PHE A 123 -0.94 -21.10 5.06
N ASN A 124 -0.90 -21.21 6.40
CA ASN A 124 -1.27 -20.16 7.36
C ASN A 124 -2.61 -19.46 7.03
N PRO A 125 -3.73 -20.18 7.03
CA PRO A 125 -5.04 -19.60 6.67
C PRO A 125 -5.45 -18.41 7.54
N SER A 126 -4.94 -18.32 8.77
CA SER A 126 -5.17 -17.19 9.68
C SER A 126 -4.61 -15.86 9.19
N ASP A 127 -3.67 -15.87 8.22
CA ASP A 127 -3.04 -14.66 7.72
C ASP A 127 -3.93 -13.91 6.72
N SER A 128 -4.94 -14.59 6.12
CA SER A 128 -5.93 -13.95 5.25
C SER A 128 -7.32 -14.59 5.42
N PRO A 129 -7.93 -14.49 6.62
CA PRO A 129 -9.13 -15.24 6.96
C PRO A 129 -10.35 -14.83 6.13
N LEU A 130 -10.45 -13.57 5.73
CA LEU A 130 -11.59 -13.07 4.96
C LEU A 130 -11.59 -13.57 3.52
N THR A 131 -10.44 -13.64 2.86
CA THR A 131 -10.34 -14.17 1.48
C THR A 131 -10.66 -15.65 1.46
N ILE A 132 -10.17 -16.41 2.43
CA ILE A 132 -10.49 -17.84 2.59
C ILE A 132 -11.98 -18.05 2.89
N GLY A 133 -12.57 -17.26 3.79
CA GLY A 133 -13.99 -17.28 4.11
C GLY A 133 -14.89 -16.97 2.90
N LYS A 134 -14.37 -16.29 1.88
CA LYS A 134 -15.04 -16.01 0.59
C LYS A 134 -14.66 -17.00 -0.51
N SER A 135 -14.01 -18.12 -0.17
CA SER A 135 -13.53 -19.14 -1.13
C SER A 135 -12.52 -18.59 -2.14
N GLN A 136 -11.80 -17.53 -1.78
CA GLN A 136 -10.72 -16.95 -2.57
C GLN A 136 -9.37 -17.49 -2.08
N ASN A 137 -9.04 -18.71 -2.48
CA ASN A 137 -7.75 -19.33 -2.16
C ASN A 137 -6.69 -18.88 -3.18
N TYR A 138 -6.19 -17.65 -3.03
CA TYR A 138 -5.25 -17.04 -3.95
C TYR A 138 -4.07 -16.43 -3.22
N TYR A 139 -2.87 -16.64 -3.77
CA TYR A 139 -1.65 -15.96 -3.35
C TYR A 139 -0.70 -15.83 -4.54
N ARG A 140 -0.09 -14.66 -4.68
CA ARG A 140 0.95 -14.40 -5.67
C ARG A 140 1.91 -13.33 -5.19
N ASN A 141 3.19 -13.64 -5.14
CA ASN A 141 4.24 -12.62 -4.98
C ASN A 141 4.25 -11.68 -6.17
N LEU A 142 4.32 -10.37 -5.92
CA LEU A 142 4.31 -9.34 -6.93
C LEU A 142 5.65 -8.59 -6.94
N ALA A 143 6.22 -8.39 -8.12
CA ALA A 143 7.43 -7.62 -8.32
C ALA A 143 7.12 -6.22 -8.87
N ALA A 144 8.07 -5.29 -8.77
CA ALA A 144 7.92 -3.94 -9.33
C ALA A 144 7.52 -3.94 -10.81
N CYS A 145 8.07 -4.89 -11.60
CA CYS A 145 7.73 -5.01 -13.03
C CYS A 145 6.27 -5.39 -13.27
N ASP A 146 5.61 -6.14 -12.38
CA ASP A 146 4.19 -6.43 -12.52
C ASP A 146 3.34 -5.13 -12.58
N PHE A 147 3.76 -4.09 -11.84
CA PHE A 147 3.09 -2.79 -11.82
C PHE A 147 3.58 -1.86 -12.95
N THR A 148 4.90 -1.81 -13.22
CA THR A 148 5.46 -0.92 -14.25
C THR A 148 5.10 -1.35 -15.66
N ASP A 149 4.89 -2.64 -15.89
CA ASP A 149 4.44 -3.17 -17.18
C ASP A 149 2.94 -2.89 -17.41
N LEU A 150 2.18 -2.61 -16.35
CA LEU A 150 0.75 -2.34 -16.45
C LEU A 150 0.45 -0.93 -16.96
N LEU A 151 1.27 0.06 -16.56
CA LEU A 151 1.08 1.47 -16.91
C LEU A 151 2.36 2.29 -16.70
N GLN A 152 2.41 3.47 -17.32
CA GLN A 152 3.48 4.45 -17.12
C GLN A 152 3.18 5.28 -15.86
N HIS A 153 3.88 5.04 -14.75
CA HIS A 153 3.67 5.72 -13.47
C HIS A 153 3.94 7.22 -13.55
N ASP A 154 4.86 7.67 -14.42
CA ASP A 154 5.11 9.08 -14.67
C ASP A 154 3.89 9.84 -15.23
N ALA A 155 2.88 9.14 -15.73
CA ALA A 155 1.61 9.76 -16.12
C ALA A 155 0.78 10.19 -14.90
N TRP A 156 0.99 9.58 -13.73
CA TRP A 156 0.20 9.75 -12.51
C TRP A 156 0.92 10.51 -11.41
N PHE A 157 2.23 10.31 -11.30
CA PHE A 157 3.01 10.80 -10.17
C PHE A 157 4.15 11.72 -10.61
N SER A 158 4.41 12.75 -9.80
CA SER A 158 5.58 13.63 -9.95
C SER A 158 6.83 13.01 -9.33
N VAL A 159 6.67 12.28 -8.23
CA VAL A 159 7.72 11.53 -7.55
C VAL A 159 7.13 10.21 -7.09
N TRP A 160 7.79 9.11 -7.42
CA TRP A 160 7.36 7.76 -7.04
C TRP A 160 8.54 6.79 -7.04
N GLY A 161 8.35 5.65 -6.39
CA GLY A 161 9.33 4.57 -6.43
C GLY A 161 8.82 3.26 -5.88
N PHE A 162 9.37 2.16 -6.41
CA PHE A 162 9.30 0.83 -5.83
C PHE A 162 10.60 0.53 -5.10
N PHE A 163 10.50 -0.05 -3.91
CA PHE A 163 11.62 -0.44 -3.05
C PHE A 163 11.39 -1.87 -2.57
N GLU A 164 12.41 -2.69 -2.67
CA GLU A 164 12.36 -4.09 -2.26
C GLU A 164 13.18 -4.28 -0.99
N ASP A 165 12.59 -4.88 0.03
CA ASP A 165 13.31 -5.42 1.19
C ASP A 165 13.50 -6.92 1.00
N ARG A 166 14.71 -7.33 0.63
CA ARG A 166 15.04 -8.75 0.41
C ARG A 166 15.12 -9.57 1.69
N SER A 167 15.26 -8.94 2.83
CA SER A 167 15.32 -9.63 4.11
C SER A 167 13.96 -10.13 4.58
N SER A 168 12.91 -9.37 4.30
CA SER A 168 11.52 -9.73 4.57
C SER A 168 10.76 -10.18 3.33
N HIS A 169 11.33 -10.00 2.13
CA HIS A 169 10.69 -10.24 0.84
C HIS A 169 9.40 -9.42 0.68
N ASP A 170 9.50 -8.13 0.92
CA ASP A 170 8.44 -7.16 0.76
C ASP A 170 8.75 -6.17 -0.37
N LEU A 171 7.71 -5.78 -1.07
CA LEU A 171 7.72 -4.69 -2.05
C LEU A 171 6.97 -3.50 -1.48
N TYR A 172 7.60 -2.35 -1.52
CA TYR A 172 7.06 -1.08 -1.05
C TYR A 172 6.92 -0.09 -2.20
N PHE A 173 5.85 0.67 -2.20
CA PHE A 173 5.59 1.73 -3.16
C PHE A 173 5.10 2.99 -2.45
N PHE A 174 5.59 4.14 -2.86
CA PHE A 174 4.89 5.41 -2.70
C PHE A 174 4.87 6.19 -3.99
N GLY A 175 3.83 7.02 -4.16
CA GLY A 175 3.72 7.94 -5.29
C GLY A 175 2.98 9.20 -4.89
N VAL A 176 3.59 10.36 -5.13
CA VAL A 176 2.99 11.69 -4.92
C VAL A 176 2.51 12.23 -6.26
N GLY A 177 1.26 12.64 -6.31
CA GLY A 177 0.57 13.05 -7.52
C GLY A 177 1.22 14.21 -8.27
N LYS A 178 0.85 14.37 -9.55
CA LYS A 178 1.47 15.37 -10.45
C LYS A 178 1.23 16.81 -10.04
N GLU A 179 0.05 17.08 -9.49
CA GLU A 179 -0.35 18.43 -9.08
C GLU A 179 0.00 18.74 -7.62
N ALA A 180 0.82 17.88 -6.99
CA ALA A 180 1.31 18.12 -5.64
C ALA A 180 2.11 19.42 -5.56
N SER A 181 2.06 20.06 -4.40
CA SER A 181 2.81 21.31 -4.14
C SER A 181 4.32 21.08 -4.31
N GLU A 182 5.06 22.17 -4.57
CA GLU A 182 6.51 22.12 -4.66
C GLU A 182 7.16 21.60 -3.36
N GLU A 183 6.58 21.98 -2.21
CA GLU A 183 7.00 21.47 -0.91
C GLU A 183 6.83 19.95 -0.82
N ALA A 184 5.64 19.42 -1.15
CA ALA A 184 5.38 17.98 -1.12
C ALA A 184 6.28 17.21 -2.10
N ARG A 185 6.53 17.75 -3.29
CA ARG A 185 7.48 17.15 -4.25
C ARG A 185 8.91 17.14 -3.73
N THR A 186 9.36 18.22 -3.10
CA THR A 186 10.69 18.29 -2.49
C THR A 186 10.84 17.26 -1.37
N GLN A 187 9.85 17.18 -0.48
CA GLN A 187 9.81 16.19 0.59
C GLN A 187 9.78 14.74 0.04
N ALA A 188 9.02 14.50 -1.03
CA ALA A 188 8.95 13.21 -1.69
C ALA A 188 10.29 12.79 -2.33
N LEU A 189 11.04 13.73 -2.91
CA LEU A 189 12.40 13.47 -3.43
C LEU A 189 13.37 13.10 -2.29
N GLN A 190 13.27 13.77 -1.14
CA GLN A 190 14.05 13.42 0.04
C GLN A 190 13.71 12.03 0.57
N LEU A 191 12.41 11.69 0.65
CA LEU A 191 11.94 10.36 1.01
C LEU A 191 12.48 9.31 0.03
N HIS A 192 12.37 9.55 -1.27
CA HIS A 192 12.86 8.63 -2.30
C HIS A 192 14.36 8.34 -2.13
N ALA A 193 15.17 9.39 -1.91
CA ALA A 193 16.61 9.25 -1.68
C ALA A 193 16.90 8.45 -0.38
N ALA A 194 16.18 8.75 0.70
CA ALA A 194 16.34 8.06 1.98
C ALA A 194 15.98 6.57 1.88
N LEU A 195 14.86 6.23 1.23
CA LEU A 195 14.44 4.85 1.03
C LEU A 195 15.41 4.08 0.13
N LYS A 196 15.89 4.71 -0.95
CA LYS A 196 16.90 4.11 -1.83
C LYS A 196 18.19 3.76 -1.07
N ASP A 197 18.68 4.67 -0.24
CA ASP A 197 19.87 4.44 0.60
C ASP A 197 19.60 3.35 1.65
N HIS A 198 18.45 3.41 2.34
CA HIS A 198 18.07 2.43 3.35
C HIS A 198 18.01 1.01 2.77
N TYR A 199 17.22 0.79 1.70
CA TYR A 199 17.07 -0.55 1.12
C TYR A 199 18.33 -1.02 0.37
N HIS A 200 19.17 -0.12 -0.11
CA HIS A 200 20.51 -0.50 -0.57
C HIS A 200 21.34 -1.08 0.58
N LYS A 201 21.35 -0.42 1.74
CA LYS A 201 22.08 -0.92 2.92
C LYS A 201 21.54 -2.25 3.43
N VAL A 202 20.21 -2.38 3.55
CA VAL A 202 19.57 -3.63 3.96
C VAL A 202 19.91 -4.76 2.99
N ASN A 203 19.76 -4.55 1.70
CA ASN A 203 19.87 -5.60 0.70
C ASN A 203 21.30 -6.00 0.33
N VAL A 204 22.28 -5.10 0.48
CA VAL A 204 23.68 -5.31 0.08
C VAL A 204 24.59 -5.50 1.28
N LEU A 205 24.38 -4.74 2.36
CA LEU A 205 25.26 -4.74 3.52
C LEU A 205 24.72 -5.58 4.67
N GLY A 206 23.46 -5.99 4.65
CA GLY A 206 22.80 -6.75 5.72
C GLY A 206 22.65 -5.93 7.02
N HIS A 207 22.63 -4.60 6.92
CA HIS A 207 22.46 -3.69 8.05
C HIS A 207 21.01 -3.21 8.14
N TYR A 208 20.43 -3.39 9.32
CA TYR A 208 19.13 -2.83 9.74
C TYR A 208 19.29 -1.53 10.50
#